data_0d3b208e96065f9d74e54a03968d5335
#
_entry.id   0d3b208e96065f9d74e54a03968d5335
#
_cell.length_a   1.000
_cell.length_b   1.000
_cell.length_c   1.000
_cell.angle_alpha   90.00
_cell.angle_beta   90.00
_cell.angle_gamma   90.00
#
_symmetry.space_group_name_H-M   'P 1'
#
loop_
_entity.id
_entity.type
_entity.pdbx_description
1 polymer ?
#
loop_
_entity_poly.entity_id
_entity_poly.type
_entity_poly.pdbx_seq_one_letter_code
_entity_poly.pdbx_strand_id
1 'polypeptide(L)'
;VEKMPRLEEYEPVQLNAGECICFNGNKCSHFNKVNITGKTRVSWDFRVLPLNYYDETNSLQSITTNTKYVEGCYYKRYTATNIKQSTDIWDKEKANFNHIIKQYNVNDAWGVVDLFEKKMAAYAGSKYAVSVDNCTDGLFLCLKYLKAEQTVTIPSKTWISVPCTIIHAGCSVKFEDIEWSGAYQLKPYPIYDGAVRMKKGMYQSDTFHCLSFHIRKHIPIGKGGMILTDDKEAYDWFRTVRYEGRSMGPDGVNYIMYKDDPIHSMGWNMYMTPEQAARGLELFEKILDNNPDQESSGTCKDLSQLGIYGNHQVKDETPYYSYDYWF
;
A
#
# COMPACT_ATOMS: atom_id res chain seq x y z
N VAL A 1 -15.89 30.39 39.12
CA VAL A 1 -14.93 29.56 38.36
C VAL A 1 -14.42 28.53 39.36
N GLU A 2 -14.95 27.32 39.31
CA GLU A 2 -14.46 26.23 40.12
C GLU A 2 -12.98 25.96 39.74
N LYS A 3 -12.14 25.86 40.77
CA LYS A 3 -10.71 25.65 40.58
C LYS A 3 -10.49 24.23 40.00
N MET A 4 -9.83 24.12 38.88
CA MET A 4 -9.48 22.81 38.34
C MET A 4 -8.75 21.97 39.39
N PRO A 5 -9.12 20.69 39.61
CA PRO A 5 -8.42 19.79 40.51
C PRO A 5 -6.96 19.68 40.14
N ARG A 6 -6.10 19.41 41.13
CA ARG A 6 -4.66 19.13 40.86
C ARG A 6 -4.51 17.76 40.20
N LEU A 7 -3.44 17.58 39.43
CA LEU A 7 -3.17 16.33 38.70
C LEU A 7 -3.16 15.08 39.62
N GLU A 8 -2.78 15.26 40.86
CA GLU A 8 -2.67 14.25 41.91
C GLU A 8 -4.05 13.80 42.45
N GLU A 9 -5.09 14.56 42.19
CA GLU A 9 -6.46 14.29 42.60
C GLU A 9 -7.27 13.45 41.60
N TYR A 10 -6.60 13.06 40.45
CA TYR A 10 -7.23 12.22 39.43
C TYR A 10 -6.82 10.76 39.58
N GLU A 11 -7.80 9.89 39.61
CA GLU A 11 -7.56 8.45 39.62
C GLU A 11 -7.43 7.90 38.21
N PRO A 12 -6.36 7.12 37.91
CA PRO A 12 -6.22 6.52 36.60
C PRO A 12 -7.22 5.36 36.44
N VAL A 13 -8.02 5.41 35.39
CA VAL A 13 -8.88 4.29 34.99
C VAL A 13 -8.07 3.38 34.06
N GLN A 14 -7.95 2.10 34.48
CA GLN A 14 -7.32 1.06 33.67
C GLN A 14 -8.41 0.18 33.07
N LEU A 15 -8.37 0.04 31.75
CA LEU A 15 -9.30 -0.79 30.99
C LEU A 15 -8.51 -1.83 30.17
N ASN A 16 -9.00 -3.05 30.14
CA ASN A 16 -8.51 -4.08 29.24
C ASN A 16 -9.13 -3.95 27.84
N ALA A 17 -8.61 -4.66 26.87
CA ALA A 17 -9.19 -4.70 25.55
C ALA A 17 -10.66 -5.21 25.60
N GLY A 18 -11.57 -4.42 25.03
CA GLY A 18 -13.01 -4.73 25.04
C GLY A 18 -13.80 -4.16 26.22
N GLU A 19 -13.14 -3.61 27.25
CA GLU A 19 -13.81 -2.93 28.35
C GLU A 19 -14.07 -1.45 27.99
N CYS A 20 -15.14 -0.90 28.54
CA CYS A 20 -15.47 0.51 28.40
C CYS A 20 -15.88 1.12 29.74
N ILE A 21 -15.63 2.41 29.89
CA ILE A 21 -16.12 3.21 31.03
C ILE A 21 -17.19 4.18 30.54
N CYS A 22 -18.28 4.25 31.29
CA CYS A 22 -19.32 5.25 31.07
C CYS A 22 -19.27 6.29 32.21
N PHE A 23 -19.17 7.55 31.84
CA PHE A 23 -19.19 8.65 32.84
C PHE A 23 -19.90 9.88 32.27
N ASN A 24 -20.36 10.75 33.17
CA ASN A 24 -21.00 12.00 32.78
C ASN A 24 -19.93 13.08 32.54
N GLY A 25 -19.60 13.32 31.28
CA GLY A 25 -18.56 14.26 30.87
C GLY A 25 -18.77 15.72 31.33
N ASN A 26 -20.00 16.10 31.66
CA ASN A 26 -20.29 17.44 32.21
C ASN A 26 -20.05 17.56 33.71
N LYS A 27 -19.96 16.42 34.42
CA LYS A 27 -19.77 16.37 35.88
C LYS A 27 -18.42 15.78 36.27
N CYS A 28 -17.66 15.28 35.31
CA CYS A 28 -16.39 14.57 35.54
C CYS A 28 -15.30 15.21 34.66
N SER A 29 -14.34 15.86 35.30
CA SER A 29 -13.12 16.34 34.60
C SER A 29 -12.27 15.14 34.24
N HIS A 30 -11.88 15.02 32.97
CA HIS A 30 -11.12 13.89 32.46
C HIS A 30 -10.09 14.34 31.43
N PHE A 31 -8.99 13.61 31.35
CA PHE A 31 -7.92 13.83 30.38
C PHE A 31 -7.12 12.56 30.13
N ASN A 32 -6.38 12.53 29.04
CA ASN A 32 -5.47 11.44 28.72
C ASN A 32 -4.06 11.76 29.22
N LYS A 33 -3.41 10.81 29.91
CA LYS A 33 -1.99 10.90 30.20
C LYS A 33 -1.16 10.65 28.93
N VAL A 34 0.02 11.26 28.87
CA VAL A 34 1.00 10.97 27.81
C VAL A 34 1.37 9.48 27.86
N ASN A 35 1.29 8.84 26.71
CA ASN A 35 1.67 7.44 26.59
C ASN A 35 3.18 7.29 26.55
N ILE A 36 3.77 6.77 27.63
CA ILE A 36 5.22 6.54 27.76
C ILE A 36 5.61 5.08 27.57
N THR A 37 4.69 4.20 27.15
CA THR A 37 4.90 2.75 27.08
C THR A 37 5.68 2.30 25.84
N GLY A 38 5.92 3.19 24.88
CA GLY A 38 6.51 2.84 23.58
C GLY A 38 5.61 2.01 22.66
N LYS A 39 4.35 1.73 23.11
CA LYS A 39 3.36 0.99 22.31
C LYS A 39 2.25 1.92 21.85
N THR A 40 1.77 1.74 20.63
CA THR A 40 0.60 2.49 20.13
C THR A 40 -0.66 2.10 20.88
N ARG A 41 -1.40 3.11 21.36
CA ARG A 41 -2.73 2.94 21.95
C ARG A 41 -3.75 3.57 21.01
N VAL A 42 -4.77 2.82 20.66
CA VAL A 42 -5.94 3.32 19.95
C VAL A 42 -7.12 3.31 20.95
N SER A 43 -7.77 4.46 21.13
CA SER A 43 -8.96 4.58 21.93
C SER A 43 -10.05 5.28 21.13
N TRP A 44 -11.28 4.86 21.32
CA TRP A 44 -12.46 5.48 20.72
C TRP A 44 -13.24 6.20 21.80
N ASP A 45 -13.53 7.47 21.57
CA ASP A 45 -14.44 8.26 22.39
C ASP A 45 -15.74 8.45 21.61
N PHE A 46 -16.84 7.97 22.18
CA PHE A 46 -18.16 8.18 21.60
C PHE A 46 -19.17 8.47 22.71
N ARG A 47 -20.19 9.22 22.39
CA ARG A 47 -21.24 9.62 23.33
C ARG A 47 -22.54 8.97 22.94
N VAL A 48 -23.20 8.38 23.92
CA VAL A 48 -24.53 7.81 23.77
C VAL A 48 -25.53 8.60 24.64
N LEU A 49 -26.69 8.88 24.06
CA LEU A 49 -27.79 9.47 24.77
C LEU A 49 -28.98 8.51 24.61
N PRO A 50 -29.51 7.93 25.73
CA PRO A 50 -30.70 7.11 25.64
C PRO A 50 -31.88 7.93 25.12
N LEU A 51 -32.70 7.33 24.26
CA LEU A 51 -33.76 8.03 23.53
C LEU A 51 -34.77 8.73 24.43
N ASN A 52 -35.05 8.18 25.62
CA ASN A 52 -35.92 8.75 26.62
C ASN A 52 -35.37 10.03 27.31
N TYR A 53 -34.09 10.31 27.13
CA TYR A 53 -33.44 11.56 27.57
C TYR A 53 -33.17 12.54 26.44
N TYR A 54 -33.52 12.16 25.20
CA TYR A 54 -33.36 13.04 24.06
C TYR A 54 -34.50 14.08 24.00
N ASP A 55 -34.13 15.34 23.91
CA ASP A 55 -35.03 16.45 23.78
C ASP A 55 -34.87 17.13 22.42
N GLU A 56 -35.86 17.00 21.56
CA GLU A 56 -35.87 17.58 20.21
C GLU A 56 -35.91 19.13 20.23
N THR A 57 -36.34 19.72 21.34
CA THR A 57 -36.45 21.17 21.50
C THR A 57 -35.15 21.80 22.02
N ASN A 58 -34.13 20.98 22.27
CA ASN A 58 -32.86 21.44 22.83
C ASN A 58 -32.15 22.43 21.89
N SER A 59 -32.04 23.68 22.36
CA SER A 59 -31.38 24.77 21.62
C SER A 59 -29.86 24.87 21.86
N LEU A 60 -29.30 24.01 22.71
CA LEU A 60 -27.88 24.02 23.03
C LEU A 60 -27.03 23.60 21.84
N GLN A 61 -25.87 24.22 21.76
CA GLN A 61 -24.88 23.89 20.72
C GLN A 61 -23.46 23.84 21.29
N SER A 62 -22.58 23.17 20.60
CA SER A 62 -21.15 23.09 20.95
C SER A 62 -20.52 24.49 20.81
N ILE A 63 -19.82 24.91 21.85
CA ILE A 63 -19.10 26.21 21.89
C ILE A 63 -17.94 26.21 20.88
N THR A 64 -17.32 25.03 20.65
CA THR A 64 -16.12 24.90 19.79
C THR A 64 -16.46 24.68 18.32
N THR A 65 -17.53 23.95 18.02
CA THR A 65 -17.88 23.57 16.64
C THR A 65 -19.13 24.23 16.12
N ASN A 66 -19.86 24.97 17.00
CA ASN A 66 -21.16 25.60 16.73
C ASN A 66 -22.22 24.57 16.22
N THR A 67 -22.05 23.31 16.51
CA THR A 67 -22.93 22.22 16.09
C THR A 67 -24.07 22.08 17.11
N LYS A 68 -25.33 22.08 16.66
CA LYS A 68 -26.50 21.87 17.53
C LYS A 68 -26.54 20.42 18.02
N TYR A 69 -26.91 20.23 19.30
CA TYR A 69 -27.07 18.90 19.93
C TYR A 69 -28.44 18.28 19.60
N VAL A 70 -28.74 18.14 18.31
CA VAL A 70 -29.98 17.56 17.79
C VAL A 70 -29.68 16.43 16.79
N GLU A 71 -30.70 15.61 16.54
CA GLU A 71 -30.62 14.54 15.53
C GLU A 71 -30.35 15.12 14.14
N GLY A 72 -29.51 14.47 13.38
CA GLY A 72 -29.03 14.93 12.07
C GLY A 72 -27.86 15.91 12.11
N CYS A 73 -27.54 16.51 13.29
CA CYS A 73 -26.38 17.36 13.51
C CYS A 73 -25.32 16.66 14.37
N TYR A 74 -25.50 16.66 15.69
CA TYR A 74 -24.57 16.07 16.64
C TYR A 74 -24.90 14.61 16.96
N TYR A 75 -26.20 14.27 17.01
CA TYR A 75 -26.67 12.91 17.28
C TYR A 75 -27.19 12.24 16.02
N LYS A 76 -26.99 10.95 15.97
CA LYS A 76 -27.63 10.07 15.00
C LYS A 76 -28.38 8.99 15.77
N ARG A 77 -29.67 8.83 15.44
CA ARG A 77 -30.48 7.78 16.05
C ARG A 77 -29.93 6.41 15.66
N TYR A 78 -29.67 5.59 16.66
CA TYR A 78 -29.24 4.22 16.46
C TYR A 78 -30.39 3.28 16.81
N THR A 79 -30.88 2.56 15.82
CA THR A 79 -31.94 1.55 15.97
C THR A 79 -31.42 0.21 15.50
N ALA A 80 -32.07 -0.89 15.89
CA ALA A 80 -31.72 -2.22 15.36
C ALA A 80 -31.75 -2.28 13.82
N THR A 81 -32.57 -1.42 13.20
CA THR A 81 -32.61 -1.24 11.73
C THR A 81 -31.30 -0.62 11.18
N ASN A 82 -30.60 0.18 11.99
CA ASN A 82 -29.31 0.77 11.56
C ASN A 82 -28.20 -0.27 11.54
N ILE A 83 -28.30 -1.33 12.35
CA ILE A 83 -27.41 -2.50 12.27
C ILE A 83 -27.62 -3.21 10.93
N LYS A 84 -28.88 -3.33 10.50
CA LYS A 84 -29.23 -3.89 9.20
C LYS A 84 -28.77 -3.01 8.03
N GLN A 85 -28.78 -1.66 8.20
CA GLN A 85 -28.22 -0.72 7.22
C GLN A 85 -26.68 -0.82 7.12
N SER A 86 -25.99 -1.18 8.21
CA SER A 86 -24.57 -1.46 8.18
C SER A 86 -24.25 -2.74 7.36
N THR A 87 -25.04 -3.79 7.54
CA THR A 87 -24.94 -4.99 6.69
C THR A 87 -25.34 -4.68 5.24
N ASP A 88 -26.33 -3.81 5.01
CA ASP A 88 -26.73 -3.35 3.67
C ASP A 88 -25.61 -2.55 2.97
N ILE A 89 -24.77 -1.82 3.69
CA ILE A 89 -23.59 -1.13 3.12
C ILE A 89 -22.58 -2.18 2.64
N TRP A 90 -22.26 -3.18 3.45
CA TRP A 90 -21.37 -4.26 3.05
C TRP A 90 -21.91 -5.07 1.87
N ASP A 91 -23.19 -5.34 1.86
CA ASP A 91 -23.85 -6.06 0.76
C ASP A 91 -23.90 -5.20 -0.52
N LYS A 92 -24.04 -3.87 -0.40
CA LYS A 92 -23.95 -2.94 -1.52
C LYS A 92 -22.53 -2.81 -2.05
N GLU A 93 -21.53 -2.75 -1.17
CA GLU A 93 -20.13 -2.73 -1.58
C GLU A 93 -19.72 -4.06 -2.25
N LYS A 94 -20.16 -5.20 -1.75
CA LYS A 94 -20.01 -6.48 -2.47
C LYS A 94 -20.70 -6.46 -3.84
N ALA A 95 -21.83 -5.75 -3.98
CA ALA A 95 -22.52 -5.59 -5.25
C ALA A 95 -21.70 -4.73 -6.26
N ASN A 96 -20.79 -3.87 -5.80
CA ASN A 96 -19.90 -3.12 -6.69
C ASN A 96 -18.92 -4.04 -7.41
N PHE A 97 -18.42 -5.08 -6.76
CA PHE A 97 -17.63 -6.11 -7.43
C PHE A 97 -18.42 -6.83 -8.52
N ASN A 98 -19.71 -7.04 -8.34
CA ASN A 98 -20.57 -7.61 -9.38
C ASN A 98 -20.65 -6.73 -10.64
N HIS A 99 -20.56 -5.41 -10.49
CA HIS A 99 -20.48 -4.50 -11.63
C HIS A 99 -19.17 -4.71 -12.41
N ILE A 100 -18.06 -4.76 -11.72
CA ILE A 100 -16.73 -5.01 -12.31
C ILE A 100 -16.70 -6.39 -12.99
N ILE A 101 -17.18 -7.44 -12.32
CA ILE A 101 -17.25 -8.79 -12.86
C ILE A 101 -18.02 -8.81 -14.17
N LYS A 102 -19.19 -8.16 -14.22
CA LYS A 102 -20.03 -8.08 -15.43
C LYS A 102 -19.38 -7.24 -16.52
N GLN A 103 -18.80 -6.10 -16.17
CA GLN A 103 -18.17 -5.18 -17.11
C GLN A 103 -17.03 -5.85 -17.88
N TYR A 104 -16.23 -6.67 -17.20
CA TYR A 104 -15.05 -7.32 -17.79
C TYR A 104 -15.28 -8.79 -18.15
N ASN A 105 -16.50 -9.31 -17.93
CA ASN A 105 -16.87 -10.71 -18.21
C ASN A 105 -15.89 -11.71 -17.59
N VAL A 106 -15.60 -11.53 -16.31
CA VAL A 106 -14.72 -12.39 -15.50
C VAL A 106 -15.54 -13.20 -14.50
N ASN A 107 -14.97 -14.28 -13.95
CA ASN A 107 -15.68 -15.18 -13.04
C ASN A 107 -15.84 -14.58 -11.64
N ASP A 108 -14.86 -13.76 -11.23
CA ASP A 108 -14.86 -13.07 -9.94
C ASP A 108 -14.06 -11.75 -10.05
N ALA A 109 -14.04 -10.96 -8.97
CA ALA A 109 -13.41 -9.66 -8.96
C ALA A 109 -11.89 -9.71 -9.24
N TRP A 110 -11.20 -10.78 -8.83
CA TRP A 110 -9.77 -10.93 -9.04
C TRP A 110 -9.42 -11.29 -10.48
N GLY A 111 -10.34 -11.86 -11.22
CA GLY A 111 -10.19 -12.08 -12.66
C GLY A 111 -9.92 -10.79 -13.45
N VAL A 112 -10.31 -9.63 -12.91
CA VAL A 112 -9.97 -8.32 -13.46
C VAL A 112 -8.47 -8.03 -13.35
N VAL A 113 -7.85 -8.41 -12.24
CA VAL A 113 -6.40 -8.29 -12.04
C VAL A 113 -5.66 -9.13 -13.06
N ASP A 114 -6.06 -10.39 -13.21
CA ASP A 114 -5.49 -11.29 -14.22
C ASP A 114 -5.67 -10.76 -15.65
N LEU A 115 -6.80 -10.14 -15.95
CA LEU A 115 -7.05 -9.54 -17.25
C LEU A 115 -6.12 -8.34 -17.52
N PHE A 116 -5.89 -7.49 -16.52
CA PHE A 116 -4.97 -6.36 -16.65
C PHE A 116 -3.53 -6.84 -16.81
N GLU A 117 -3.11 -7.83 -16.04
CA GLU A 117 -1.78 -8.47 -16.18
C GLU A 117 -1.58 -9.03 -17.59
N LYS A 118 -2.53 -9.80 -18.13
CA LYS A 118 -2.48 -10.35 -19.49
C LYS A 118 -2.38 -9.27 -20.56
N LYS A 119 -3.18 -8.21 -20.46
CA LYS A 119 -3.14 -7.09 -21.41
C LYS A 119 -1.79 -6.37 -21.37
N MET A 120 -1.25 -6.13 -20.17
CA MET A 120 0.06 -5.47 -20.00
C MET A 120 1.20 -6.35 -20.51
N ALA A 121 1.20 -7.65 -20.22
CA ALA A 121 2.19 -8.58 -20.77
C ALA A 121 2.18 -8.56 -22.31
N ALA A 122 1.02 -8.69 -22.91
CA ALA A 122 0.86 -8.64 -24.37
C ALA A 122 1.32 -7.31 -24.99
N TYR A 123 1.02 -6.19 -24.34
CA TYR A 123 1.45 -4.88 -24.80
C TYR A 123 2.96 -4.72 -24.69
N ALA A 124 3.54 -5.08 -23.56
CA ALA A 124 4.96 -4.92 -23.32
C ALA A 124 5.82 -5.96 -24.05
N GLY A 125 5.25 -7.09 -24.46
CA GLY A 125 5.95 -8.18 -25.16
C GLY A 125 6.61 -9.18 -24.21
N SER A 126 6.21 -9.26 -22.95
CA SER A 126 6.62 -10.30 -22.00
C SER A 126 5.66 -11.49 -22.01
N LYS A 127 6.09 -12.66 -21.54
CA LYS A 127 5.20 -13.82 -21.38
C LYS A 127 4.23 -13.63 -20.20
N TYR A 128 4.71 -13.00 -19.14
CA TYR A 128 3.97 -12.81 -17.89
C TYR A 128 4.08 -11.40 -17.39
N ALA A 129 3.05 -10.99 -16.64
CA ALA A 129 3.04 -9.78 -15.84
C ALA A 129 2.43 -10.09 -14.48
N VAL A 130 2.97 -9.50 -13.43
CA VAL A 130 2.49 -9.64 -12.05
C VAL A 130 2.26 -8.25 -11.48
N SER A 131 1.01 -7.91 -11.21
CA SER A 131 0.66 -6.64 -10.59
C SER A 131 1.06 -6.61 -9.11
N VAL A 132 1.51 -5.46 -8.67
CA VAL A 132 1.92 -5.19 -7.28
C VAL A 132 1.38 -3.84 -6.83
N ASP A 133 1.49 -3.56 -5.54
CA ASP A 133 0.98 -2.34 -4.93
C ASP A 133 1.65 -1.05 -5.46
N ASN A 134 2.92 -1.14 -5.86
CA ASN A 134 3.68 -0.06 -6.51
C ASN A 134 4.96 -0.60 -7.17
N CYS A 135 5.63 0.23 -7.99
CA CYS A 135 6.89 -0.15 -8.65
C CYS A 135 8.02 -0.47 -7.65
N THR A 136 8.10 0.27 -6.54
CA THR A 136 9.11 0.07 -5.50
C THR A 136 9.03 -1.33 -4.89
N ASP A 137 7.81 -1.81 -4.63
CA ASP A 137 7.55 -3.18 -4.16
C ASP A 137 7.90 -4.21 -5.24
N GLY A 138 7.66 -3.90 -6.51
CA GLY A 138 8.10 -4.73 -7.63
C GLY A 138 9.62 -4.91 -7.65
N LEU A 139 10.38 -3.81 -7.51
CA LEU A 139 11.85 -3.85 -7.42
C LEU A 139 12.32 -4.65 -6.19
N PHE A 140 11.67 -4.45 -5.04
CA PHE A 140 11.95 -5.20 -3.82
C PHE A 140 11.77 -6.70 -4.02
N LEU A 141 10.62 -7.12 -4.56
CA LEU A 141 10.33 -8.53 -4.79
C LEU A 141 11.31 -9.16 -5.78
N CYS A 142 11.73 -8.44 -6.83
CA CYS A 142 12.75 -8.92 -7.76
C CYS A 142 14.10 -9.16 -7.07
N LEU A 143 14.54 -8.24 -6.20
CA LEU A 143 15.76 -8.41 -5.40
C LEU A 143 15.64 -9.63 -4.46
N LYS A 144 14.48 -9.81 -3.82
CA LYS A 144 14.23 -10.95 -2.92
C LYS A 144 14.19 -12.29 -3.67
N TYR A 145 13.58 -12.34 -4.86
CA TYR A 145 13.55 -13.51 -5.71
C TYR A 145 14.95 -13.95 -6.12
N LEU A 146 15.77 -13.00 -6.55
CA LEU A 146 17.16 -13.23 -6.96
C LEU A 146 18.11 -13.45 -5.78
N LYS A 147 17.60 -13.40 -4.53
CA LYS A 147 18.41 -13.51 -3.30
C LYS A 147 19.60 -12.55 -3.35
N ALA A 148 19.32 -11.30 -3.72
CA ALA A 148 20.34 -10.29 -3.89
C ALA A 148 21.05 -10.00 -2.56
N GLU A 149 22.37 -10.15 -2.55
CA GLU A 149 23.23 -9.94 -1.37
C GLU A 149 24.40 -9.00 -1.69
N GLN A 150 24.57 -8.65 -2.97
CA GLN A 150 25.68 -7.82 -3.43
C GLN A 150 25.30 -6.35 -3.46
N THR A 151 26.32 -5.51 -3.67
CA THR A 151 26.13 -4.10 -3.95
C THR A 151 25.35 -3.90 -5.24
N VAL A 152 24.29 -3.10 -5.18
CA VAL A 152 23.48 -2.74 -6.33
C VAL A 152 23.87 -1.36 -6.83
N THR A 153 24.33 -1.29 -8.07
CA THR A 153 24.69 -0.03 -8.73
C THR A 153 23.50 0.54 -9.47
N ILE A 154 23.17 1.79 -9.19
CA ILE A 154 22.08 2.56 -9.81
C ILE A 154 22.56 3.96 -10.22
N PRO A 155 21.83 4.65 -11.13
CA PRO A 155 22.08 6.04 -11.40
C PRO A 155 22.00 6.91 -10.13
N SER A 156 22.91 7.87 -9.96
CA SER A 156 22.86 8.82 -8.85
C SER A 156 21.62 9.72 -8.93
N LYS A 157 21.20 10.05 -10.14
CA LYS A 157 20.02 10.85 -10.46
C LYS A 157 18.83 9.93 -10.74
N THR A 158 18.09 9.60 -9.71
CA THR A 158 16.94 8.69 -9.79
C THR A 158 15.90 9.01 -8.72
N TRP A 159 14.81 8.20 -8.68
CA TRP A 159 13.75 8.37 -7.69
C TRP A 159 14.17 7.87 -6.31
N ILE A 160 13.81 8.62 -5.28
CA ILE A 160 14.28 8.40 -3.90
C ILE A 160 13.94 7.02 -3.31
N SER A 161 12.86 6.37 -3.75
CA SER A 161 12.48 5.05 -3.23
C SER A 161 13.35 3.91 -3.76
N VAL A 162 14.10 4.12 -4.86
CA VAL A 162 14.92 3.05 -5.44
C VAL A 162 16.10 2.66 -4.54
N PRO A 163 16.96 3.58 -4.08
CA PRO A 163 17.98 3.20 -3.11
C PRO A 163 17.39 2.69 -1.78
N CYS A 164 16.23 3.23 -1.34
CA CYS A 164 15.57 2.72 -0.13
C CYS A 164 15.19 1.24 -0.28
N THR A 165 14.59 0.85 -1.40
CA THR A 165 14.18 -0.55 -1.59
C THR A 165 15.36 -1.51 -1.70
N ILE A 166 16.49 -1.06 -2.26
CA ILE A 166 17.74 -1.82 -2.30
C ILE A 166 18.24 -2.11 -0.89
N ILE A 167 18.28 -1.08 -0.03
CA ILE A 167 18.71 -1.19 1.37
C ILE A 167 17.72 -2.08 2.16
N HIS A 168 16.41 -1.90 1.99
CA HIS A 168 15.40 -2.73 2.66
C HIS A 168 15.45 -4.18 2.20
N ALA A 169 15.93 -4.46 0.99
CA ALA A 169 16.16 -5.82 0.53
C ALA A 169 17.38 -6.49 1.17
N GLY A 170 18.23 -5.73 1.89
CA GLY A 170 19.46 -6.19 2.55
C GLY A 170 20.72 -5.97 1.73
N CYS A 171 20.64 -5.20 0.65
CA CYS A 171 21.78 -4.89 -0.22
C CYS A 171 22.42 -3.54 0.14
N SER A 172 23.68 -3.36 -0.26
CA SER A 172 24.31 -2.05 -0.29
C SER A 172 24.03 -1.35 -1.62
N VAL A 173 24.02 -0.01 -1.62
CA VAL A 173 23.81 0.79 -2.81
C VAL A 173 25.12 1.46 -3.27
N LYS A 174 25.36 1.46 -4.58
CA LYS A 174 26.42 2.26 -5.22
C LYS A 174 25.77 3.21 -6.21
N PHE A 175 26.04 4.50 -6.08
CA PHE A 175 25.60 5.52 -7.01
C PHE A 175 26.67 5.76 -8.10
N GLU A 176 26.23 5.76 -9.35
CA GLU A 176 27.07 6.14 -10.48
C GLU A 176 26.40 7.26 -11.29
N ASP A 177 27.19 8.14 -11.89
CA ASP A 177 26.65 9.17 -12.79
C ASP A 177 26.35 8.55 -14.16
N ILE A 178 25.22 7.84 -14.23
CA ILE A 178 24.72 7.15 -15.41
C ILE A 178 23.61 7.99 -16.01
N GLU A 179 23.73 8.32 -17.30
CA GLU A 179 22.63 8.90 -18.04
C GLU A 179 21.61 7.84 -18.45
N TRP A 180 20.34 8.15 -18.27
CA TRP A 180 19.24 7.27 -18.62
C TRP A 180 18.01 8.06 -19.05
N SER A 181 17.12 7.40 -19.80
CA SER A 181 15.78 7.88 -20.15
C SER A 181 14.80 6.72 -20.14
N GLY A 182 13.69 6.91 -19.45
CA GLY A 182 12.57 5.97 -19.39
C GLY A 182 12.81 4.71 -18.57
N ALA A 183 13.98 4.10 -18.64
CA ALA A 183 14.32 2.92 -17.86
C ALA A 183 15.84 2.79 -17.65
N TYR A 184 16.23 2.12 -16.57
CA TYR A 184 17.62 1.78 -16.27
C TYR A 184 17.70 0.47 -15.46
N GLN A 185 18.86 -0.17 -15.52
CA GLN A 185 19.13 -1.43 -14.84
C GLN A 185 19.66 -1.22 -13.41
N LEU A 186 19.23 -2.05 -12.48
CA LEU A 186 19.81 -2.22 -11.15
C LEU A 186 20.96 -3.24 -11.23
N LYS A 187 22.16 -2.78 -11.55
CA LYS A 187 23.32 -3.67 -11.80
C LYS A 187 23.84 -4.31 -10.52
N PRO A 188 24.32 -5.59 -10.53
CA PRO A 188 24.45 -6.44 -11.71
C PRO A 188 23.20 -7.24 -12.08
N TYR A 189 22.10 -7.06 -11.34
CA TYR A 189 20.90 -7.87 -11.50
C TYR A 189 20.14 -7.53 -12.79
N PRO A 190 19.43 -8.50 -13.39
CA PRO A 190 18.61 -8.27 -14.59
C PRO A 190 17.27 -7.58 -14.23
N ILE A 191 17.31 -6.58 -13.35
CA ILE A 191 16.16 -5.81 -12.89
C ILE A 191 16.20 -4.44 -13.54
N TYR A 192 15.10 -4.02 -14.13
CA TYR A 192 14.94 -2.72 -14.75
C TYR A 192 13.86 -1.91 -14.03
N ASP A 193 14.21 -0.70 -13.60
CA ASP A 193 13.23 0.31 -13.23
C ASP A 193 12.73 0.99 -14.50
N GLY A 194 11.50 0.67 -14.89
CA GLY A 194 10.79 1.22 -16.04
C GLY A 194 9.60 2.10 -15.63
N ALA A 195 9.61 2.65 -14.42
CA ALA A 195 8.50 3.41 -13.83
C ALA A 195 7.98 4.57 -14.70
N VAL A 196 8.76 5.02 -15.69
CA VAL A 196 8.47 6.19 -16.51
C VAL A 196 8.50 5.87 -18.01
N ARG A 197 8.48 4.60 -18.37
CA ARG A 197 8.40 4.10 -19.75
C ARG A 197 7.12 3.31 -19.98
N MET A 198 6.46 3.59 -21.11
CA MET A 198 5.28 2.84 -21.56
C MET A 198 5.28 2.77 -23.08
N LYS A 199 5.86 1.71 -23.64
CA LYS A 199 5.98 1.48 -25.08
C LYS A 199 5.65 0.04 -25.41
N LYS A 200 4.98 -0.18 -26.53
CA LYS A 200 4.69 -1.52 -27.02
C LYS A 200 5.99 -2.25 -27.34
N GLY A 201 6.11 -3.49 -26.90
CA GLY A 201 7.32 -4.28 -27.08
C GLY A 201 8.53 -3.78 -26.27
N MET A 202 8.33 -3.03 -25.19
CA MET A 202 9.42 -2.46 -24.39
C MET A 202 10.16 -3.45 -23.51
N TYR A 203 9.58 -4.64 -23.29
CA TYR A 203 10.18 -5.66 -22.45
C TYR A 203 11.46 -6.22 -23.08
N GLN A 204 12.47 -6.45 -22.26
CA GLN A 204 13.72 -7.11 -22.64
C GLN A 204 13.72 -8.54 -22.11
N SER A 205 13.99 -9.52 -22.98
CA SER A 205 14.03 -10.94 -22.60
C SER A 205 15.00 -11.18 -21.44
N ASP A 206 14.68 -12.17 -20.63
CA ASP A 206 15.51 -12.61 -19.50
C ASP A 206 15.73 -11.55 -18.43
N THR A 207 14.78 -10.61 -18.27
CA THR A 207 14.83 -9.55 -17.27
C THR A 207 13.56 -9.51 -16.41
N PHE A 208 13.62 -8.75 -15.34
CA PHE A 208 12.48 -8.27 -14.57
C PHE A 208 12.31 -6.77 -14.81
N HIS A 209 11.24 -6.38 -15.48
CA HIS A 209 11.01 -4.99 -15.82
C HIS A 209 9.84 -4.45 -14.98
N CYS A 210 10.11 -3.51 -14.07
CA CYS A 210 9.14 -2.99 -13.13
C CYS A 210 8.51 -1.69 -13.63
N LEU A 211 7.17 -1.63 -13.57
CA LEU A 211 6.35 -0.50 -14.02
C LEU A 211 5.67 0.18 -12.84
N SER A 212 5.34 1.46 -13.01
CA SER A 212 4.56 2.25 -12.06
C SER A 212 3.25 2.74 -12.65
N PHE A 213 2.18 2.65 -11.85
CA PHE A 213 0.87 3.22 -12.13
C PHE A 213 0.49 4.32 -11.12
N HIS A 214 1.50 4.98 -10.57
CA HIS A 214 1.29 6.16 -9.74
C HIS A 214 0.53 7.24 -10.51
N ILE A 215 -0.17 8.14 -9.80
CA ILE A 215 -1.01 9.20 -10.39
C ILE A 215 -0.32 10.06 -11.46
N ARG A 216 1.02 10.12 -11.46
CA ARG A 216 1.83 10.90 -12.40
C ARG A 216 2.37 10.10 -13.59
N LYS A 217 2.00 8.82 -13.72
CA LYS A 217 2.54 7.92 -14.75
C LYS A 217 1.59 7.80 -15.96
N HIS A 218 2.00 7.10 -17.01
CA HIS A 218 1.23 6.96 -18.26
C HIS A 218 -0.16 6.34 -18.04
N ILE A 219 -0.27 5.38 -17.12
CA ILE A 219 -1.53 4.81 -16.66
C ILE A 219 -1.76 5.27 -15.21
N PRO A 220 -2.38 6.42 -15.00
CA PRO A 220 -2.47 7.06 -13.68
C PRO A 220 -3.62 6.44 -12.86
N ILE A 221 -3.42 5.23 -12.36
CA ILE A 221 -4.40 4.56 -11.48
C ILE A 221 -4.52 5.30 -10.14
N GLY A 222 -3.40 5.85 -9.64
CA GLY A 222 -3.25 6.45 -8.32
C GLY A 222 -2.10 5.78 -7.56
N LYS A 223 -2.21 4.50 -7.31
CA LYS A 223 -1.18 3.62 -6.77
C LYS A 223 -1.23 2.29 -7.50
N GLY A 224 -0.11 1.69 -7.78
CA GLY A 224 0.01 0.41 -8.48
C GLY A 224 1.37 0.25 -9.14
N GLY A 225 1.74 -0.97 -9.40
CA GLY A 225 2.94 -1.36 -10.13
C GLY A 225 2.76 -2.69 -10.84
N MET A 226 3.75 -3.10 -11.61
CA MET A 226 3.75 -4.38 -12.29
C MET A 226 5.17 -4.87 -12.56
N ILE A 227 5.40 -6.16 -12.43
CA ILE A 227 6.64 -6.84 -12.81
C ILE A 227 6.36 -7.59 -14.11
N LEU A 228 7.14 -7.32 -15.14
CA LEU A 228 7.13 -8.05 -16.40
C LEU A 228 8.26 -9.08 -16.39
N THR A 229 8.00 -10.30 -16.85
CA THR A 229 8.99 -11.37 -16.90
C THR A 229 8.62 -12.46 -17.92
N ASP A 230 9.61 -13.20 -18.39
CA ASP A 230 9.44 -14.43 -19.16
C ASP A 230 9.66 -15.69 -18.31
N ASP A 231 10.15 -15.53 -17.09
CA ASP A 231 10.44 -16.60 -16.15
C ASP A 231 9.15 -17.07 -15.45
N LYS A 232 8.78 -18.32 -15.71
CA LYS A 232 7.57 -18.94 -15.14
C LYS A 232 7.69 -19.18 -13.64
N GLU A 233 8.87 -19.58 -13.16
CA GLU A 233 9.09 -19.84 -11.74
C GLU A 233 9.01 -18.53 -10.94
N ALA A 234 9.63 -17.47 -11.46
CA ALA A 234 9.51 -16.13 -10.88
C ALA A 234 8.06 -15.63 -10.88
N TYR A 235 7.32 -15.82 -11.98
CA TYR A 235 5.91 -15.47 -12.08
C TYR A 235 5.08 -16.12 -10.98
N ASP A 236 5.23 -17.43 -10.79
CA ASP A 236 4.49 -18.17 -9.76
C ASP A 236 4.88 -17.72 -8.35
N TRP A 237 6.17 -17.51 -8.14
CA TRP A 237 6.68 -17.03 -6.87
C TRP A 237 6.14 -15.62 -6.54
N PHE A 238 6.22 -14.66 -7.47
CA PHE A 238 5.69 -13.31 -7.26
C PHE A 238 4.20 -13.31 -6.94
N ARG A 239 3.41 -14.11 -7.64
CA ARG A 239 1.97 -14.24 -7.40
C ARG A 239 1.66 -14.73 -5.98
N THR A 240 2.47 -15.63 -5.46
CA THR A 240 2.34 -16.17 -4.11
C THR A 240 2.77 -15.15 -3.06
N VAL A 241 3.98 -14.60 -3.19
CA VAL A 241 4.57 -13.77 -2.13
C VAL A 241 3.98 -12.37 -2.04
N ARG A 242 3.46 -11.80 -3.13
CA ARG A 242 2.76 -10.52 -3.09
C ARG A 242 1.49 -10.56 -2.25
N TYR A 243 0.99 -11.75 -1.99
CA TYR A 243 -0.21 -12.03 -1.21
C TYR A 243 0.11 -12.87 0.03
N GLU A 244 1.10 -12.43 0.80
CA GLU A 244 1.48 -12.97 2.12
C GLU A 244 2.02 -14.41 2.09
N GLY A 245 2.42 -14.91 0.93
CA GLY A 245 2.94 -16.28 0.79
C GLY A 245 1.87 -17.36 0.75
N ARG A 246 0.61 -16.99 0.57
CA ARG A 246 -0.53 -17.92 0.47
C ARG A 246 -0.59 -18.58 -0.89
N SER A 247 -0.94 -19.87 -0.90
CA SER A 247 -1.29 -20.55 -2.14
C SER A 247 -2.57 -19.95 -2.74
N MET A 248 -2.55 -19.72 -4.03
CA MET A 248 -3.77 -19.49 -4.77
C MET A 248 -4.58 -20.79 -4.81
N GLY A 249 -5.91 -20.72 -4.67
CA GLY A 249 -6.78 -21.88 -4.80
C GLY A 249 -6.62 -22.58 -6.15
N PRO A 250 -7.22 -23.78 -6.33
CA PRO A 250 -7.10 -24.56 -7.55
C PRO A 250 -7.54 -23.83 -8.82
N ASP A 251 -8.41 -22.85 -8.67
CA ASP A 251 -8.89 -21.93 -9.71
C ASP A 251 -7.97 -20.73 -9.95
N GLY A 252 -6.88 -20.61 -9.16
CA GLY A 252 -5.93 -19.50 -9.25
C GLY A 252 -6.44 -18.17 -8.69
N VAL A 253 -7.61 -18.16 -8.04
CA VAL A 253 -8.35 -16.92 -7.73
C VAL A 253 -8.78 -16.82 -6.27
N ASN A 254 -8.66 -17.87 -5.48
CA ASN A 254 -9.13 -17.88 -4.11
C ASN A 254 -8.13 -17.22 -3.15
N TYR A 255 -8.37 -15.94 -2.84
CA TYR A 255 -7.55 -15.14 -1.92
C TYR A 255 -8.06 -15.18 -0.46
N ILE A 256 -9.05 -16.02 -0.17
CA ILE A 256 -9.55 -16.19 1.19
C ILE A 256 -8.67 -17.20 1.91
N MET A 257 -8.15 -16.82 3.08
CA MET A 257 -7.44 -17.73 3.94
C MET A 257 -8.44 -18.54 4.78
N TYR A 258 -8.49 -19.83 4.54
CA TYR A 258 -9.21 -20.77 5.38
C TYR A 258 -8.30 -21.33 6.48
N LYS A 259 -8.91 -21.87 7.53
CA LYS A 259 -8.19 -22.42 8.68
C LYS A 259 -7.13 -23.46 8.29
N ASP A 260 -7.40 -24.23 7.26
CA ASP A 260 -6.59 -25.36 6.82
C ASP A 260 -5.79 -25.08 5.54
N ASP A 261 -5.73 -23.80 5.10
CA ASP A 261 -4.95 -23.42 3.92
C ASP A 261 -3.46 -23.62 4.17
N PRO A 262 -2.75 -24.29 3.26
CA PRO A 262 -1.33 -24.46 3.40
C PRO A 262 -0.61 -23.14 3.11
N ILE A 263 0.22 -22.69 4.07
CA ILE A 263 1.11 -21.54 3.91
C ILE A 263 2.51 -22.09 3.65
N HIS A 264 3.01 -21.90 2.45
CA HIS A 264 4.26 -22.51 2.00
C HIS A 264 5.49 -21.59 2.09
N SER A 265 5.27 -20.30 2.20
CA SER A 265 6.36 -19.32 2.25
C SER A 265 5.95 -18.08 3.04
N MET A 266 6.93 -17.33 3.50
CA MET A 266 6.71 -15.95 3.91
C MET A 266 6.49 -15.09 2.67
N GLY A 267 5.63 -14.07 2.80
CA GLY A 267 5.35 -13.13 1.74
C GLY A 267 5.02 -11.75 2.30
N TRP A 268 4.53 -10.89 1.45
CA TRP A 268 4.22 -9.49 1.76
C TRP A 268 2.81 -9.15 1.30
N ASN A 269 2.21 -8.16 1.92
CA ASN A 269 0.93 -7.60 1.49
C ASN A 269 1.22 -6.50 0.45
N MET A 270 1.46 -6.91 -0.80
CA MET A 270 1.91 -6.03 -1.90
C MET A 270 1.08 -6.25 -3.18
N TYR A 271 -0.17 -6.65 -3.06
CA TYR A 271 -1.04 -6.94 -4.21
C TYR A 271 -1.79 -5.70 -4.71
N MET A 272 -2.19 -5.73 -5.96
CA MET A 272 -3.10 -4.76 -6.57
C MET A 272 -4.56 -5.18 -6.33
N THR A 273 -5.44 -4.24 -5.98
CA THR A 273 -6.87 -4.53 -5.80
C THR A 273 -7.62 -4.62 -7.14
N PRO A 274 -8.79 -5.30 -7.16
CA PRO A 274 -9.62 -5.35 -8.36
C PRO A 274 -10.03 -3.98 -8.90
N GLU A 275 -10.31 -3.01 -8.04
CA GLU A 275 -10.67 -1.64 -8.43
C GLU A 275 -9.51 -0.91 -9.11
N GLN A 276 -8.29 -1.11 -8.60
CA GLN A 276 -7.09 -0.56 -9.22
C GLN A 276 -6.89 -1.17 -10.61
N ALA A 277 -7.05 -2.48 -10.74
CA ALA A 277 -6.93 -3.17 -12.02
C ALA A 277 -8.02 -2.75 -13.02
N ALA A 278 -9.27 -2.63 -12.57
CA ALA A 278 -10.38 -2.12 -13.38
C ALA A 278 -10.08 -0.71 -13.92
N ARG A 279 -9.61 0.18 -13.04
CA ARG A 279 -9.18 1.53 -13.43
C ARG A 279 -8.00 1.48 -14.41
N GLY A 280 -7.06 0.55 -14.19
CA GLY A 280 -5.94 0.30 -15.10
C GLY A 280 -6.41 -0.08 -16.50
N LEU A 281 -7.37 -0.99 -16.61
CA LEU A 281 -7.96 -1.41 -17.89
C LEU A 281 -8.64 -0.26 -18.63
N GLU A 282 -9.42 0.58 -17.94
CA GLU A 282 -10.05 1.75 -18.53
C GLU A 282 -9.03 2.74 -19.11
N LEU A 283 -7.94 2.98 -18.38
CA LEU A 283 -6.89 3.90 -18.80
C LEU A 283 -6.01 3.30 -19.88
N PHE A 284 -5.83 1.98 -19.87
CA PHE A 284 -5.05 1.25 -20.86
C PHE A 284 -5.60 1.42 -22.28
N GLU A 285 -6.93 1.52 -22.46
CA GLU A 285 -7.54 1.76 -23.77
C GLU A 285 -7.12 3.09 -24.40
N LYS A 286 -6.50 4.00 -23.64
CA LYS A 286 -6.04 5.32 -24.09
C LYS A 286 -4.54 5.38 -24.35
N ILE A 287 -3.81 4.29 -24.08
CA ILE A 287 -2.35 4.23 -24.24
C ILE A 287 -2.01 4.04 -25.72
N LEU A 288 -1.02 4.80 -26.18
CA LEU A 288 -0.47 4.65 -27.53
C LEU A 288 0.58 3.53 -27.58
N ASP A 289 0.86 3.02 -28.77
CA ASP A 289 1.93 2.03 -28.95
C ASP A 289 3.32 2.60 -28.60
N ASN A 290 3.54 3.90 -28.81
CA ASN A 290 4.78 4.60 -28.49
C ASN A 290 4.49 5.90 -27.72
N ASN A 291 4.61 5.84 -26.40
CA ASN A 291 4.49 7.03 -25.56
C ASN A 291 5.89 7.59 -25.24
N PRO A 292 6.07 8.92 -25.18
CA PRO A 292 7.35 9.50 -24.78
C PRO A 292 7.72 9.07 -23.34
N ASP A 293 9.01 8.85 -23.09
CA ASP A 293 9.49 8.64 -21.73
C ASP A 293 9.22 9.90 -20.89
N GLN A 294 8.68 9.74 -19.67
CA GLN A 294 8.23 10.89 -18.86
C GLN A 294 9.37 11.54 -18.06
N GLU A 295 10.41 10.79 -17.75
CA GLU A 295 11.53 11.25 -16.92
C GLU A 295 12.86 10.66 -17.43
N SER A 296 13.96 11.31 -17.03
CA SER A 296 15.33 10.89 -17.32
C SER A 296 16.26 11.33 -16.18
N SER A 297 17.55 10.98 -16.27
CA SER A 297 18.57 11.45 -15.32
C SER A 297 18.58 12.99 -15.21
N GLY A 298 18.31 13.71 -16.28
CA GLY A 298 18.25 15.17 -16.30
C GLY A 298 17.12 15.81 -15.49
N THR A 299 16.09 15.04 -15.12
CA THR A 299 14.92 15.53 -14.35
C THR A 299 14.93 15.09 -12.89
N CYS A 300 15.85 14.21 -12.50
CA CYS A 300 15.92 13.65 -11.15
C CYS A 300 17.00 14.36 -10.29
N LYS A 301 16.75 14.41 -8.99
CA LYS A 301 17.73 14.88 -8.02
C LYS A 301 18.89 13.89 -7.91
N ASP A 302 20.12 14.41 -7.78
CA ASP A 302 21.29 13.62 -7.42
C ASP A 302 21.19 13.18 -5.95
N LEU A 303 21.12 11.88 -5.74
CA LEU A 303 20.95 11.26 -4.42
C LEU A 303 22.27 10.88 -3.77
N SER A 304 23.37 10.83 -4.53
CA SER A 304 24.71 10.40 -4.06
C SER A 304 25.27 11.26 -2.92
N GLN A 305 24.82 12.52 -2.84
CA GLN A 305 25.26 13.48 -1.84
C GLN A 305 24.39 13.49 -0.57
N LEU A 306 23.33 12.67 -0.52
CA LEU A 306 22.45 12.65 0.64
C LEU A 306 23.03 11.77 1.75
N GLY A 307 23.28 12.38 2.91
CA GLY A 307 23.86 11.71 4.08
C GLY A 307 23.02 10.53 4.61
N ILE A 308 21.72 10.46 4.27
CA ILE A 308 20.83 9.36 4.68
C ILE A 308 21.25 8.00 4.12
N TYR A 309 22.02 7.97 3.04
CA TYR A 309 22.54 6.73 2.45
C TYR A 309 23.97 6.41 2.90
N GLY A 310 24.62 7.30 3.67
CA GLY A 310 26.07 7.25 3.97
C GLY A 310 26.55 5.92 4.56
N ASN A 311 25.76 5.29 5.43
CA ASN A 311 26.09 4.01 6.06
C ASN A 311 25.80 2.79 5.17
N HIS A 312 25.07 2.98 4.07
CA HIS A 312 24.65 1.92 3.14
C HIS A 312 25.27 2.10 1.75
N GLN A 313 26.01 3.18 1.55
CA GLN A 313 26.66 3.49 0.29
C GLN A 313 28.08 2.91 0.28
N VAL A 314 28.36 2.05 -0.71
CA VAL A 314 29.74 1.62 -0.97
C VAL A 314 30.46 2.74 -1.70
N LYS A 315 31.47 3.32 -1.04
CA LYS A 315 32.46 4.18 -1.68
C LYS A 315 33.54 3.26 -2.22
N ASP A 316 34.02 3.51 -3.44
CA ASP A 316 35.17 2.77 -3.97
C ASP A 316 36.29 2.82 -2.94
N GLU A 317 36.83 1.66 -2.51
CA GLU A 317 37.90 1.43 -1.57
C GLU A 317 37.56 1.33 -0.06
N THR A 318 36.75 0.34 0.36
CA THR A 318 36.94 -0.27 1.70
C THR A 318 36.28 -1.66 1.78
N PRO A 319 36.88 -2.62 2.52
CA PRO A 319 36.33 -3.98 2.62
C PRO A 319 35.08 -4.02 3.53
N TYR A 320 34.19 -4.89 3.13
CA TYR A 320 32.93 -5.23 3.77
C TYR A 320 33.04 -5.44 5.29
N TYR A 321 32.21 -4.76 6.06
CA TYR A 321 31.80 -5.17 7.39
C TYR A 321 30.31 -5.51 7.35
N SER A 322 29.96 -6.76 7.63
CA SER A 322 28.58 -7.22 7.84
C SER A 322 28.05 -6.59 9.15
N TYR A 323 26.92 -5.91 9.07
CA TYR A 323 26.16 -5.54 10.25
C TYR A 323 24.96 -6.47 10.35
N ASP A 324 24.95 -7.27 11.41
CA ASP A 324 23.76 -8.00 11.84
C ASP A 324 22.75 -7.00 12.40
N TYR A 325 21.66 -6.77 11.69
CA TYR A 325 20.50 -6.07 12.23
C TYR A 325 19.46 -7.09 12.69
N TRP A 326 19.25 -7.12 13.99
CA TRP A 326 18.12 -7.80 14.61
C TRP A 326 16.87 -6.94 14.48
N PHE A 327 15.81 -7.51 13.93
CA PHE A 327 14.45 -7.09 14.16
C PHE A 327 13.68 -8.20 14.86
#